data_3c2b58e465cf87fdbdb0139bd1cf5869
#
_entry.id   3c2b58e465cf87fdbdb0139bd1cf5869
#
_cell.length_a   1.000
_cell.length_b   1.000
_cell.length_c   1.000
_cell.angle_alpha   90.00
_cell.angle_beta   90.00
_cell.angle_gamma   90.00
#
_symmetry.space_group_name_H-M   'P 1'
#
loop_
_entity.id
_entity.type
_entity.pdbx_description
1 polymer ?
#
loop_
_entity_poly.entity_id
_entity_poly.type
_entity_poly.pdbx_seq_one_letter_code
_entity_poly.pdbx_strand_id
1 'polypeptide(L)'
;YISIINEPLKWFQDSFVSPLTDLFSRYKQHLFLLLLLTFTYRLSDMFLGPMAMPFYQAVGFSKIEVAEIANFYGLWMAIIGGLFAGLTLYRFGLVKNMVFGAFFVPLANLPFIYLNSVGYDLWALVITITIDNFSQGFIGVVGITFLSRMVSKTYTATQYALLFGLVAIPPRLISGSSGFIVEDYGFHYFFIICALLGIPAIIFSLMVYRKKEIFGFD
;
A
#
# COMPACT_ATOMS: atom_id res chain seq x y z
N TYR A 1 13.07 17.35 -26.60
CA TYR A 1 12.64 18.77 -26.60
C TYR A 1 12.14 19.24 -27.99
N ILE A 2 12.81 18.86 -29.06
CA ILE A 2 12.45 19.27 -30.44
C ILE A 2 11.10 18.70 -30.89
N SER A 3 10.75 17.48 -30.48
CA SER A 3 9.48 16.83 -30.84
C SER A 3 8.22 17.48 -30.21
N ILE A 4 8.37 18.03 -29.00
CA ILE A 4 7.25 18.72 -28.31
C ILE A 4 6.86 19.99 -29.05
N ILE A 5 7.85 20.73 -29.61
CA ILE A 5 7.63 22.01 -30.29
C ILE A 5 7.06 21.79 -31.69
N ASN A 6 7.55 20.78 -32.41
CA ASN A 6 7.19 20.56 -33.80
C ASN A 6 5.90 19.75 -33.99
N GLU A 7 5.61 18.79 -33.11
CA GLU A 7 4.42 17.92 -33.21
C GLU A 7 3.80 17.67 -31.81
N PRO A 8 3.18 18.67 -31.17
CA PRO A 8 2.70 18.56 -29.79
C PRO A 8 1.59 17.49 -29.63
N LEU A 9 0.74 17.31 -30.61
CA LEU A 9 -0.32 16.28 -30.59
C LEU A 9 0.27 14.86 -30.66
N LYS A 10 1.25 14.65 -31.49
CA LYS A 10 1.92 13.36 -31.63
C LYS A 10 2.72 13.03 -30.36
N TRP A 11 3.44 14.01 -29.81
CA TRP A 11 4.13 13.86 -28.54
C TRP A 11 3.16 13.48 -27.43
N PHE A 12 2.01 14.14 -27.31
CA PHE A 12 0.99 13.79 -26.31
C PHE A 12 0.44 12.39 -26.53
N GLN A 13 0.16 12.02 -27.77
CA GLN A 13 -0.30 10.69 -28.12
C GLN A 13 0.72 9.62 -27.74
N ASP A 14 1.99 9.79 -28.08
CA ASP A 14 3.05 8.81 -27.80
C ASP A 14 3.40 8.74 -26.30
N SER A 15 3.30 9.87 -25.59
CA SER A 15 3.68 9.96 -24.17
C SER A 15 2.58 9.52 -23.21
N PHE A 16 1.30 9.68 -23.56
CA PHE A 16 0.17 9.39 -22.66
C PHE A 16 -0.83 8.39 -23.23
N VAL A 17 -1.28 8.60 -24.47
CA VAL A 17 -2.36 7.78 -25.05
C VAL A 17 -1.87 6.38 -25.39
N SER A 18 -0.74 6.27 -26.08
CA SER A 18 -0.19 4.98 -26.49
C SER A 18 0.15 4.06 -25.31
N PRO A 19 0.81 4.53 -24.21
CA PRO A 19 1.04 3.74 -23.00
C PRO A 19 -0.24 3.24 -22.33
N LEU A 20 -1.29 4.07 -22.27
CA LEU A 20 -2.58 3.68 -21.70
C LEU A 20 -3.27 2.65 -22.58
N THR A 21 -3.31 2.88 -23.90
CA THR A 21 -3.91 1.95 -24.87
C THR A 21 -3.23 0.58 -24.83
N ASP A 22 -1.90 0.55 -24.73
CA ASP A 22 -1.13 -0.70 -24.55
C ASP A 22 -1.54 -1.43 -23.27
N LEU A 23 -1.64 -0.72 -22.16
CA LEU A 23 -2.07 -1.29 -20.88
C LEU A 23 -3.49 -1.87 -20.96
N PHE A 24 -4.43 -1.11 -21.55
CA PHE A 24 -5.79 -1.56 -21.76
C PHE A 24 -5.88 -2.77 -22.71
N SER A 25 -5.09 -2.78 -23.78
CA SER A 25 -5.10 -3.90 -24.76
C SER A 25 -4.59 -5.20 -24.17
N ARG A 26 -3.58 -5.14 -23.27
CA ARG A 26 -3.01 -6.31 -22.59
C ARG A 26 -3.92 -6.90 -21.54
N TYR A 27 -4.52 -6.07 -20.68
CA TYR A 27 -5.34 -6.56 -19.56
C TYR A 27 -6.85 -6.51 -19.81
N LYS A 28 -7.31 -5.75 -20.82
CA LYS A 28 -8.72 -5.67 -21.22
C LYS A 28 -9.65 -5.49 -20.00
N GLN A 29 -10.67 -6.35 -19.90
CA GLN A 29 -11.64 -6.34 -18.80
C GLN A 29 -11.04 -6.61 -17.41
N HIS A 30 -9.83 -7.12 -17.34
CA HIS A 30 -9.19 -7.44 -16.06
C HIS A 30 -8.37 -6.28 -15.50
N LEU A 31 -8.10 -5.23 -16.28
CA LEU A 31 -7.35 -4.06 -15.82
C LEU A 31 -7.99 -3.42 -14.59
N PHE A 32 -9.32 -3.31 -14.60
CA PHE A 32 -10.05 -2.72 -13.48
C PHE A 32 -9.83 -3.51 -12.16
N LEU A 33 -9.83 -4.84 -12.22
CA LEU A 33 -9.54 -5.69 -11.05
C LEU A 33 -8.12 -5.47 -10.53
N LEU A 34 -7.13 -5.36 -11.41
CA LEU A 34 -5.73 -5.12 -11.03
C LEU A 34 -5.55 -3.75 -10.40
N LEU A 35 -6.21 -2.72 -10.94
CA LEU A 35 -6.20 -1.36 -10.37
C LEU A 35 -6.90 -1.31 -9.02
N LEU A 36 -8.05 -1.97 -8.85
CA LEU A 36 -8.76 -2.07 -7.57
C LEU A 36 -7.90 -2.78 -6.51
N LEU A 37 -7.24 -3.88 -6.89
CA LEU A 37 -6.32 -4.57 -5.99
C LEU A 37 -5.21 -3.63 -5.52
N THR A 38 -4.54 -2.95 -6.46
CA THR A 38 -3.42 -2.06 -6.12
C THR A 38 -3.86 -0.87 -5.25
N PHE A 39 -5.03 -0.31 -5.54
CA PHE A 39 -5.63 0.76 -4.76
C PHE A 39 -5.94 0.33 -3.33
N THR A 40 -6.65 -0.79 -3.18
CA THR A 40 -7.08 -1.27 -1.86
C THR A 40 -5.93 -1.83 -1.02
N TYR A 41 -4.86 -2.30 -1.68
CA TYR A 41 -3.66 -2.83 -1.04
C TYR A 41 -2.90 -1.81 -0.20
N ARG A 42 -3.01 -0.52 -0.52
CA ARG A 42 -2.36 0.60 0.21
C ARG A 42 -3.35 1.48 0.95
N LEU A 43 -4.66 1.26 0.78
CA LEU A 43 -5.70 2.15 1.29
C LEU A 43 -5.67 2.27 2.82
N SER A 44 -5.60 1.13 3.52
CA SER A 44 -5.58 1.09 4.98
C SER A 44 -4.37 1.84 5.55
N ASP A 45 -3.17 1.56 5.05
CA ASP A 45 -1.93 2.20 5.52
C ASP A 45 -1.94 3.72 5.29
N MET A 46 -2.37 4.13 4.09
CA MET A 46 -2.42 5.55 3.75
C MET A 46 -3.47 6.30 4.55
N PHE A 47 -4.54 5.60 4.97
CA PHE A 47 -5.59 6.17 5.80
C PHE A 47 -5.15 6.31 7.26
N LEU A 48 -4.41 5.32 7.78
CA LEU A 48 -3.84 5.32 9.14
C LEU A 48 -2.74 6.37 9.31
N GLY A 49 -1.86 6.51 8.31
CA GLY A 49 -0.61 7.25 8.40
C GLY A 49 -0.70 8.64 9.03
N PRO A 50 -1.63 9.54 8.60
CA PRO A 50 -1.78 10.88 9.17
C PRO A 50 -2.14 10.89 10.66
N MET A 51 -2.81 9.84 11.15
CA MET A 51 -3.29 9.74 12.53
C MET A 51 -2.35 8.99 13.46
N ALA A 52 -1.27 8.38 12.97
CA ALA A 52 -0.34 7.62 13.78
C ALA A 52 0.36 8.51 14.84
N MET A 53 0.91 9.66 14.43
CA MET A 53 1.61 10.57 15.35
C MET A 53 0.65 11.23 16.36
N PRO A 54 -0.51 11.77 15.97
CA PRO A 54 -1.54 12.23 16.91
C PRO A 54 -1.96 11.14 17.92
N PHE A 55 -2.10 9.90 17.45
CA PHE A 55 -2.45 8.77 18.31
C PHE A 55 -1.41 8.51 19.39
N TYR A 56 -0.12 8.41 19.03
CA TYR A 56 0.94 8.16 20.02
C TYR A 56 0.98 9.27 21.08
N GLN A 57 0.79 10.52 20.68
CA GLN A 57 0.74 11.64 21.61
C GLN A 57 -0.52 11.60 22.50
N ALA A 58 -1.67 11.21 21.95
CA ALA A 58 -2.91 11.08 22.72
C ALA A 58 -2.84 9.96 23.77
N VAL A 59 -2.09 8.88 23.49
CA VAL A 59 -1.80 7.79 24.44
C VAL A 59 -0.83 8.23 25.54
N GLY A 60 -0.03 9.27 25.29
CA GLY A 60 0.89 9.85 26.28
C GLY A 60 2.39 9.62 25.99
N PHE A 61 2.74 9.07 24.83
CA PHE A 61 4.13 8.91 24.44
C PHE A 61 4.77 10.26 24.11
N SER A 62 5.99 10.46 24.59
CA SER A 62 6.79 11.63 24.26
C SER A 62 7.27 11.58 22.78
N LYS A 63 7.57 12.74 22.22
CA LYS A 63 8.13 12.82 20.86
C LYS A 63 9.45 12.09 20.71
N ILE A 64 10.24 11.98 21.80
CA ILE A 64 11.54 11.29 21.81
C ILE A 64 11.30 9.78 21.72
N GLU A 65 10.43 9.22 22.55
CA GLU A 65 10.08 7.78 22.52
C GLU A 65 9.52 7.37 21.17
N VAL A 66 8.63 8.20 20.58
CA VAL A 66 8.10 7.95 19.23
C VAL A 66 9.22 8.01 18.18
N ALA A 67 10.16 8.97 18.28
CA ALA A 67 11.27 9.06 17.34
C ALA A 67 12.20 7.84 17.43
N GLU A 68 12.50 7.35 18.62
CA GLU A 68 13.35 6.18 18.83
C GLU A 68 12.67 4.89 18.41
N ILE A 69 11.41 4.68 18.81
CA ILE A 69 10.71 3.41 18.58
C ILE A 69 10.05 3.41 17.19
N ALA A 70 9.21 4.39 16.86
CA ALA A 70 8.45 4.36 15.62
C ALA A 70 9.32 4.70 14.39
N ASN A 71 10.24 5.67 14.50
CA ASN A 71 11.03 6.08 13.34
C ASN A 71 12.32 5.26 13.23
N PHE A 72 13.15 5.20 14.29
CA PHE A 72 14.44 4.52 14.20
C PHE A 72 14.28 3.00 14.21
N TYR A 73 13.68 2.43 15.26
CA TYR A 73 13.47 0.98 15.33
C TYR A 73 12.51 0.49 14.23
N GLY A 74 11.42 1.23 13.96
CA GLY A 74 10.45 0.89 12.93
C GLY A 74 11.07 0.82 11.53
N LEU A 75 12.05 1.68 11.21
CA LEU A 75 12.80 1.60 9.94
C LEU A 75 13.46 0.22 9.76
N TRP A 76 14.10 -0.30 10.80
CA TRP A 76 14.72 -1.63 10.73
C TRP A 76 13.70 -2.73 10.51
N MET A 77 12.53 -2.63 11.15
CA MET A 77 11.44 -3.59 10.95
C MET A 77 10.89 -3.55 9.53
N ALA A 78 10.77 -2.35 8.93
CA ALA A 78 10.38 -2.20 7.53
C ALA A 78 11.41 -2.81 6.57
N ILE A 79 12.71 -2.61 6.83
CA ILE A 79 13.79 -3.23 6.03
C ILE A 79 13.71 -4.76 6.14
N ILE A 80 13.55 -5.31 7.34
CA ILE A 80 13.42 -6.75 7.57
C ILE A 80 12.18 -7.30 6.85
N GLY A 81 11.04 -6.60 6.94
CA GLY A 81 9.82 -6.95 6.21
C GLY A 81 10.02 -6.98 4.69
N GLY A 82 10.74 -5.98 4.16
CA GLY A 82 11.08 -5.92 2.73
C GLY A 82 12.02 -7.05 2.28
N LEU A 83 13.04 -7.38 3.08
CA LEU A 83 13.94 -8.51 2.82
C LEU A 83 13.18 -9.85 2.86
N PHE A 84 12.29 -10.01 3.85
CA PHE A 84 11.44 -11.18 3.95
C PHE A 84 10.50 -11.31 2.75
N ALA A 85 9.93 -10.20 2.27
CA ALA A 85 9.16 -10.17 1.04
C ALA A 85 9.97 -10.62 -0.18
N GLY A 86 11.21 -10.14 -0.33
CA GLY A 86 12.10 -10.57 -1.40
C GLY A 86 12.35 -12.09 -1.39
N LEU A 87 12.60 -12.65 -0.21
CA LEU A 87 12.83 -14.08 0.00
C LEU A 87 11.60 -14.92 -0.36
N THR A 88 10.42 -14.47 0.12
CA THR A 88 9.16 -15.17 -0.15
C THR A 88 8.70 -15.02 -1.60
N LEU A 89 8.97 -13.88 -2.24
CA LEU A 89 8.73 -13.67 -3.68
C LEU A 89 9.53 -14.67 -4.52
N TYR A 90 10.81 -14.87 -4.18
CA TYR A 90 11.64 -15.86 -4.85
C TYR A 90 11.10 -17.29 -4.70
N ARG A 91 10.61 -17.64 -3.50
CA ARG A 91 10.18 -19.03 -3.18
C ARG A 91 8.75 -19.33 -3.63
N PHE A 92 7.83 -18.40 -3.48
CA PHE A 92 6.38 -18.63 -3.62
C PHE A 92 5.76 -17.91 -4.82
N GLY A 93 6.50 -17.02 -5.48
CA GLY A 93 6.01 -16.22 -6.59
C GLY A 93 5.18 -15.01 -6.14
N LEU A 94 4.85 -14.14 -7.11
CA LEU A 94 4.24 -12.84 -6.85
C LEU A 94 2.81 -12.95 -6.31
N VAL A 95 1.97 -13.75 -6.97
CA VAL A 95 0.51 -13.75 -6.67
C VAL A 95 0.22 -14.31 -5.28
N LYS A 96 0.96 -15.33 -4.83
CA LYS A 96 0.82 -15.85 -3.46
C LYS A 96 1.25 -14.81 -2.43
N ASN A 97 2.36 -14.08 -2.69
CA ASN A 97 2.82 -13.02 -1.81
C ASN A 97 1.85 -11.84 -1.75
N MET A 98 1.12 -11.55 -2.83
CA MET A 98 0.05 -10.57 -2.79
C MET A 98 -1.08 -10.99 -1.86
N VAL A 99 -1.47 -12.27 -1.88
CA VAL A 99 -2.47 -12.79 -0.94
C VAL A 99 -1.96 -12.70 0.50
N PHE A 100 -0.72 -13.15 0.78
CA PHE A 100 -0.13 -13.02 2.12
C PHE A 100 -0.08 -11.57 2.60
N GLY A 101 0.41 -10.65 1.76
CA GLY A 101 0.46 -9.23 2.10
C GLY A 101 -0.91 -8.63 2.34
N ALA A 102 -1.93 -9.04 1.58
CA ALA A 102 -3.29 -8.57 1.79
C ALA A 102 -3.85 -8.93 3.18
N PHE A 103 -3.44 -10.06 3.77
CA PHE A 103 -3.78 -10.39 5.16
C PHE A 103 -3.02 -9.55 6.18
N PHE A 104 -1.79 -9.13 5.88
CA PHE A 104 -1.03 -8.25 6.77
C PHE A 104 -1.70 -6.89 6.95
N VAL A 105 -2.37 -6.36 5.91
CA VAL A 105 -3.01 -5.04 5.96
C VAL A 105 -3.99 -4.91 7.14
N PRO A 106 -5.06 -5.72 7.26
CA PRO A 106 -5.97 -5.62 8.41
C PRO A 106 -5.31 -6.07 9.73
N LEU A 107 -4.43 -7.08 9.70
CA LEU A 107 -3.77 -7.59 10.89
C LEU A 107 -2.82 -6.58 11.53
N ALA A 108 -2.17 -5.73 10.73
CA ALA A 108 -1.29 -4.68 11.24
C ALA A 108 -2.03 -3.59 12.04
N ASN A 109 -3.35 -3.45 11.84
CA ASN A 109 -4.16 -2.49 12.59
C ASN A 109 -4.61 -3.00 13.99
N LEU A 110 -4.62 -4.32 14.21
CA LEU A 110 -5.07 -4.90 15.49
C LEU A 110 -4.20 -4.47 16.68
N PRO A 111 -2.84 -4.43 16.57
CA PRO A 111 -2.00 -3.94 17.65
C PRO A 111 -2.27 -2.48 18.03
N PHE A 112 -2.71 -1.62 17.10
CA PHE A 112 -3.10 -0.23 17.42
C PHE A 112 -4.36 -0.20 18.29
N ILE A 113 -5.34 -1.09 18.03
CA ILE A 113 -6.53 -1.24 18.88
C ILE A 113 -6.13 -1.69 20.28
N TYR A 114 -5.22 -2.65 20.38
CA TYR A 114 -4.67 -3.12 21.65
C TYR A 114 -3.95 -2.00 22.39
N LEU A 115 -3.02 -1.29 21.73
CA LEU A 115 -2.28 -0.17 22.32
C LEU A 115 -3.23 0.93 22.81
N ASN A 116 -4.28 1.23 22.05
CA ASN A 116 -5.30 2.19 22.49
C ASN A 116 -6.05 1.74 23.76
N SER A 117 -6.23 0.43 23.96
CA SER A 117 -6.93 -0.11 25.14
C SER A 117 -6.07 -0.16 26.40
N VAL A 118 -4.76 -0.44 26.24
CA VAL A 118 -3.80 -0.54 27.36
C VAL A 118 -3.31 0.83 27.81
N GLY A 119 -3.30 1.80 26.88
CA GLY A 119 -2.73 3.12 27.14
C GLY A 119 -1.21 3.14 27.03
N TYR A 120 -0.56 4.01 27.85
CA TYR A 120 0.91 4.15 27.83
C TYR A 120 1.61 2.88 28.29
N ASP A 121 2.13 2.12 27.34
CA ASP A 121 2.95 0.93 27.55
C ASP A 121 3.99 0.81 26.41
N LEU A 122 5.27 0.89 26.78
CA LEU A 122 6.38 0.86 25.81
C LEU A 122 6.48 -0.49 25.07
N TRP A 123 6.17 -1.60 25.73
CA TRP A 123 6.20 -2.91 25.07
C TRP A 123 5.05 -3.06 24.06
N ALA A 124 3.86 -2.58 24.41
CA ALA A 124 2.74 -2.55 23.48
C ALA A 124 3.03 -1.66 22.27
N LEU A 125 3.72 -0.51 22.47
CA LEU A 125 4.19 0.34 21.39
C LEU A 125 5.20 -0.41 20.49
N VAL A 126 6.22 -1.05 21.08
CA VAL A 126 7.22 -1.81 20.31
C VAL A 126 6.57 -2.91 19.49
N ILE A 127 5.63 -3.68 20.05
CA ILE A 127 4.90 -4.73 19.32
C ILE A 127 4.10 -4.12 18.17
N THR A 128 3.39 -3.02 18.42
CA THR A 128 2.59 -2.33 17.39
C THR A 128 3.48 -1.88 16.25
N ILE A 129 4.58 -1.20 16.53
CA ILE A 129 5.54 -0.72 15.54
C ILE A 129 6.21 -1.87 14.79
N THR A 130 6.53 -2.97 15.47
CA THR A 130 7.12 -4.16 14.85
C THR A 130 6.21 -4.72 13.78
N ILE A 131 4.94 -4.98 14.11
CA ILE A 131 3.97 -5.61 13.21
C ILE A 131 3.61 -4.65 12.08
N ASP A 132 3.37 -3.37 12.37
CA ASP A 132 3.01 -2.37 11.38
C ASP A 132 4.13 -2.17 10.36
N ASN A 133 5.34 -1.82 10.80
CA ASN A 133 6.44 -1.52 9.90
C ASN A 133 6.94 -2.75 9.14
N PHE A 134 6.98 -3.93 9.76
CA PHE A 134 7.27 -5.17 9.05
C PHE A 134 6.26 -5.41 7.92
N SER A 135 4.96 -5.25 8.22
CA SER A 135 3.89 -5.38 7.23
C SER A 135 4.05 -4.37 6.11
N GLN A 136 4.30 -3.10 6.42
CA GLN A 136 4.50 -2.04 5.43
C GLN A 136 5.70 -2.32 4.52
N GLY A 137 6.83 -2.77 5.08
CA GLY A 137 8.00 -3.19 4.30
C GLY A 137 7.68 -4.34 3.34
N PHE A 138 6.99 -5.35 3.85
CA PHE A 138 6.55 -6.50 3.05
C PHE A 138 5.62 -6.09 1.90
N ILE A 139 4.53 -5.39 2.23
CA ILE A 139 3.52 -4.93 1.24
C ILE A 139 4.14 -3.97 0.23
N GLY A 140 5.07 -3.12 0.67
CA GLY A 140 5.78 -2.19 -0.19
C GLY A 140 6.55 -2.90 -1.31
N VAL A 141 7.37 -3.90 -0.97
CA VAL A 141 8.16 -4.67 -1.95
C VAL A 141 7.26 -5.49 -2.87
N VAL A 142 6.23 -6.16 -2.32
CA VAL A 142 5.27 -6.94 -3.12
C VAL A 142 4.49 -6.02 -4.07
N GLY A 143 4.02 -4.86 -3.59
CA GLY A 143 3.27 -3.91 -4.40
C GLY A 143 4.10 -3.29 -5.55
N ILE A 144 5.36 -2.91 -5.28
CA ILE A 144 6.27 -2.41 -6.31
C ILE A 144 6.56 -3.49 -7.36
N THR A 145 6.78 -4.73 -6.91
CA THR A 145 7.00 -5.87 -7.82
C THR A 145 5.78 -6.11 -8.70
N PHE A 146 4.58 -6.02 -8.14
CA PHE A 146 3.33 -6.17 -8.88
C PHE A 146 3.16 -5.08 -9.95
N LEU A 147 3.33 -3.80 -9.58
CA LEU A 147 3.29 -2.70 -10.54
C LEU A 147 4.34 -2.88 -11.65
N SER A 148 5.56 -3.31 -11.30
CA SER A 148 6.63 -3.55 -12.26
C SER A 148 6.30 -4.68 -13.25
N ARG A 149 5.51 -5.68 -12.84
CA ARG A 149 5.03 -6.74 -13.74
C ARG A 149 3.90 -6.27 -14.66
N MET A 150 3.15 -5.26 -14.26
CA MET A 150 2.07 -4.71 -15.07
C MET A 150 2.57 -3.86 -16.24
N VAL A 151 3.73 -3.22 -16.13
CA VAL A 151 4.26 -2.32 -17.16
C VAL A 151 4.91 -3.08 -18.32
N SER A 152 4.83 -2.51 -19.53
CA SER A 152 5.52 -3.03 -20.70
C SER A 152 6.97 -2.53 -20.77
N LYS A 153 7.83 -3.29 -21.43
CA LYS A 153 9.22 -2.88 -21.65
C LYS A 153 9.32 -1.60 -22.51
N THR A 154 8.36 -1.40 -23.41
CA THR A 154 8.33 -0.24 -24.33
C THR A 154 7.96 1.05 -23.62
N TYR A 155 7.04 1.01 -22.64
CA TYR A 155 6.49 2.18 -21.98
C TYR A 155 6.74 2.18 -20.47
N THR A 156 7.81 1.53 -19.99
CA THR A 156 8.05 1.24 -18.58
C THR A 156 7.91 2.50 -17.70
N ALA A 157 8.61 3.58 -18.02
CA ALA A 157 8.62 4.80 -17.20
C ALA A 157 7.24 5.45 -17.13
N THR A 158 6.58 5.63 -18.28
CA THR A 158 5.27 6.31 -18.34
C THR A 158 4.17 5.47 -17.70
N GLN A 159 4.08 4.18 -18.03
CA GLN A 159 3.09 3.30 -17.42
C GLN A 159 3.28 3.17 -15.92
N TYR A 160 4.53 3.05 -15.44
CA TYR A 160 4.81 2.98 -14.01
C TYR A 160 4.39 4.28 -13.29
N ALA A 161 4.73 5.43 -13.85
CA ALA A 161 4.35 6.73 -13.28
C ALA A 161 2.82 6.91 -13.23
N LEU A 162 2.11 6.54 -14.31
CA LEU A 162 0.64 6.59 -14.38
C LEU A 162 -0.02 5.65 -13.37
N LEU A 163 0.42 4.38 -13.33
CA LEU A 163 -0.09 3.39 -12.38
C LEU A 163 0.17 3.80 -10.94
N PHE A 164 1.40 4.25 -10.64
CA PHE A 164 1.76 4.71 -9.31
C PHE A 164 0.92 5.93 -8.89
N GLY A 165 0.72 6.90 -9.80
CA GLY A 165 -0.14 8.06 -9.54
C GLY A 165 -1.60 7.68 -9.29
N LEU A 166 -2.17 6.80 -10.13
CA LEU A 166 -3.55 6.30 -9.99
C LEU A 166 -3.77 5.54 -8.67
N VAL A 167 -2.74 4.88 -8.16
CA VAL A 167 -2.82 4.09 -6.93
C VAL A 167 -2.55 4.95 -5.69
N ALA A 168 -1.66 5.93 -5.77
CA ALA A 168 -1.23 6.72 -4.62
C ALA A 168 -2.13 7.93 -4.34
N ILE A 169 -2.65 8.60 -5.38
CA ILE A 169 -3.40 9.86 -5.22
C ILE A 169 -4.75 9.66 -4.52
N PRO A 170 -5.64 8.73 -4.97
CA PRO A 170 -6.96 8.61 -4.36
C PRO A 170 -6.94 8.22 -2.88
N PRO A 171 -6.12 7.24 -2.41
CA PRO A 171 -6.04 6.95 -0.98
C PRO A 171 -5.56 8.14 -0.14
N ARG A 172 -4.63 8.96 -0.67
CA ARG A 172 -4.17 10.17 0.01
C ARG A 172 -5.26 11.23 0.14
N LEU A 173 -6.08 11.39 -0.89
CA LEU A 173 -7.23 12.32 -0.82
C LEU A 173 -8.25 11.84 0.22
N ILE A 174 -8.54 10.54 0.24
CA ILE A 174 -9.45 9.93 1.22
C ILE A 174 -8.88 10.05 2.63
N SER A 175 -7.56 9.88 2.81
CA SER A 175 -6.91 9.97 4.12
C SER A 175 -7.03 11.35 4.77
N GLY A 176 -7.31 12.40 4.00
CA GLY A 176 -7.65 13.72 4.55
C GLY A 176 -8.88 13.73 5.45
N SER A 177 -9.78 12.75 5.32
CA SER A 177 -10.95 12.59 6.18
C SER A 177 -10.68 11.84 7.49
N SER A 178 -9.50 11.27 7.69
CA SER A 178 -9.14 10.47 8.86
C SER A 178 -9.29 11.24 10.18
N GLY A 179 -8.94 12.53 10.17
CA GLY A 179 -9.07 13.42 11.34
C GLY A 179 -10.51 13.57 11.83
N PHE A 180 -11.46 13.75 10.90
CA PHE A 180 -12.89 13.88 11.27
C PHE A 180 -13.41 12.59 11.92
N ILE A 181 -12.98 11.43 11.44
CA ILE A 181 -13.39 10.14 12.04
C ILE A 181 -12.82 9.99 13.45
N VAL A 182 -11.57 10.41 13.67
CA VAL A 182 -10.98 10.39 15.02
C VAL A 182 -11.68 11.38 15.96
N GLU A 183 -12.05 12.55 15.47
CA GLU A 183 -12.76 13.56 16.25
C GLU A 183 -14.16 13.10 16.66
N ASP A 184 -14.91 12.48 15.74
CA ASP A 184 -16.29 12.05 15.98
C ASP A 184 -16.40 10.73 16.76
N TYR A 185 -15.51 9.77 16.48
CA TYR A 185 -15.63 8.38 16.97
C TYR A 185 -14.44 7.91 17.83
N GLY A 186 -13.35 8.67 17.89
CA GLY A 186 -12.13 8.32 18.61
C GLY A 186 -11.25 7.29 17.90
N PHE A 187 -10.03 7.11 18.44
CA PHE A 187 -9.01 6.23 17.85
C PHE A 187 -9.43 4.75 17.80
N HIS A 188 -10.20 4.27 18.78
CA HIS A 188 -10.63 2.87 18.79
C HIS A 188 -11.41 2.49 17.53
N TYR A 189 -12.45 3.22 17.21
CA TYR A 189 -13.25 2.99 16.02
C TYR A 189 -12.49 3.30 14.73
N PHE A 190 -11.61 4.30 14.76
CA PHE A 190 -10.75 4.63 13.64
C PHE A 190 -9.88 3.44 13.21
N PHE A 191 -9.21 2.73 14.15
CA PHE A 191 -8.40 1.57 13.82
C PHE A 191 -9.23 0.37 13.36
N ILE A 192 -10.45 0.20 13.86
CA ILE A 192 -11.39 -0.80 13.33
C ILE A 192 -11.73 -0.49 11.87
N ILE A 193 -12.00 0.77 11.54
CA ILE A 193 -12.27 1.19 10.15
C ILE A 193 -11.03 0.93 9.29
N CYS A 194 -9.82 1.27 9.75
CA CYS A 194 -8.58 0.97 9.03
C CYS A 194 -8.43 -0.54 8.75
N ALA A 195 -8.71 -1.40 9.73
CA ALA A 195 -8.68 -2.85 9.54
C ALA A 195 -9.72 -3.31 8.50
N LEU A 196 -10.95 -2.78 8.55
CA LEU A 196 -12.01 -3.10 7.59
C LEU A 196 -11.67 -2.64 6.17
N LEU A 197 -10.99 -1.50 6.01
CA LEU A 197 -10.50 -1.01 4.72
C LEU A 197 -9.45 -1.94 4.07
N GLY A 198 -8.84 -2.83 4.84
CA GLY A 198 -7.96 -3.88 4.33
C GLY A 198 -8.69 -5.09 3.74
N ILE A 199 -9.96 -5.33 4.08
CA ILE A 199 -10.71 -6.51 3.62
C ILE A 199 -10.86 -6.58 2.08
N PRO A 200 -11.17 -5.48 1.36
CA PRO A 200 -11.21 -5.51 -0.11
C PRO A 200 -9.91 -5.99 -0.75
N ALA A 201 -8.75 -5.65 -0.18
CA ALA A 201 -7.46 -6.13 -0.68
C ALA A 201 -7.35 -7.66 -0.63
N ILE A 202 -7.86 -8.30 0.42
CA ILE A 202 -7.91 -9.77 0.54
C ILE A 202 -8.81 -10.35 -0.57
N ILE A 203 -10.02 -9.79 -0.75
CA ILE A 203 -10.97 -10.26 -1.76
C ILE A 203 -10.37 -10.17 -3.16
N PHE A 204 -9.83 -9.01 -3.53
CA PHE A 204 -9.27 -8.80 -4.86
C PHE A 204 -7.97 -9.60 -5.08
N SER A 205 -7.13 -9.78 -4.06
CA SER A 205 -5.94 -10.63 -4.17
C SER A 205 -6.30 -12.09 -4.41
N LEU A 206 -7.33 -12.61 -3.75
CA LEU A 206 -7.85 -13.96 -3.98
C LEU A 206 -8.48 -14.10 -5.37
N MET A 207 -9.16 -13.07 -5.87
CA MET A 207 -9.71 -13.06 -7.23
C MET A 207 -8.59 -13.10 -8.28
N VAL A 208 -7.50 -12.35 -8.07
CA VAL A 208 -6.31 -12.37 -8.94
C VAL A 208 -5.61 -13.72 -8.84
N TYR A 209 -5.49 -14.29 -7.65
CA TYR A 209 -4.90 -15.62 -7.45
C TYR A 209 -5.65 -16.71 -8.23
N ARG A 210 -6.98 -16.69 -8.25
CA ARG A 210 -7.79 -17.62 -9.03
C ARG A 210 -7.64 -17.48 -10.54
N LYS A 211 -7.19 -16.31 -11.01
CA LYS A 211 -7.02 -15.98 -12.43
C LYS A 211 -5.53 -15.82 -12.82
N LYS A 212 -4.60 -16.30 -12.01
CA LYS A 212 -3.16 -16.09 -12.18
C LYS A 212 -2.62 -16.53 -13.55
N GLU A 213 -3.16 -17.61 -14.12
CA GLU A 213 -2.78 -18.12 -15.44
C GLU A 213 -3.09 -17.13 -16.56
N ILE A 214 -4.18 -16.33 -16.41
CA ILE A 214 -4.57 -15.31 -17.40
C ILE A 214 -3.55 -14.16 -17.41
N PHE A 215 -2.96 -13.85 -16.26
CA PHE A 215 -2.08 -12.70 -16.09
C PHE A 215 -0.59 -13.01 -16.36
N GLY A 216 -0.20 -14.28 -16.34
CA GLY A 216 1.21 -14.68 -16.51
C GLY A 216 2.14 -14.10 -15.44
N PHE A 217 1.67 -13.97 -14.20
CA PHE A 217 2.41 -13.40 -13.07
C PHE A 217 3.17 -14.45 -12.23
N ASP A 218 3.24 -15.67 -12.68
CA ASP A 218 4.01 -16.76 -12.04
C ASP A 218 5.50 -16.62 -12.26
#